data_f5337242c0bf382c54db3761dfcc35a8
#
_entry.id   f5337242c0bf382c54db3761dfcc35a8
#
_cell.length_a   1.000
_cell.length_b   1.000
_cell.length_c   1.000
_cell.angle_alpha   90.00
_cell.angle_beta   90.00
_cell.angle_gamma   90.00
#
_symmetry.space_group_name_H-M   'P 1'
#
loop_
_entity.id
_entity.type
_entity.pdbx_description
1 polymer ?
#
loop_
_entity_poly.entity_id
_entity_poly.type
_entity_poly.pdbx_seq_one_letter_code
_entity_poly.pdbx_strand_id
1 'polypeptide(L)'
;MLYKIIVVNGTARSGKDTFIRFCDLYWRETNNTICTIHSTVEYIKDMLSEYYDIQEEPKTDRKRALWCNIKKLLTDYNDCPFKEIEKLVIKTEWLTGGERLLFIVAREPKEIAKIQAEWPDLTVTVLVSKAVDIPANYADSNVWACEYDYIIDNNGSIEDLDVEAKKFCDLIRKK
;
A
#
# COMPACT_ATOMS: atom_id res chain seq x y z
N MET A 1 8.83 17.87 3.13
CA MET A 1 9.73 16.98 2.37
C MET A 1 9.22 15.56 2.51
N LEU A 2 9.10 14.79 1.43
CA LEU A 2 8.78 13.36 1.50
C LEU A 2 9.95 12.62 2.17
N TYR A 3 9.64 11.81 3.18
CA TYR A 3 10.68 11.09 3.93
C TYR A 3 10.86 9.67 3.42
N LYS A 4 9.76 8.92 3.27
CA LYS A 4 9.78 7.55 2.74
C LYS A 4 8.49 7.23 1.96
N ILE A 5 8.65 6.34 0.98
CA ILE A 5 7.58 5.64 0.29
C ILE A 5 7.55 4.22 0.84
N ILE A 6 6.46 3.84 1.49
CA ILE A 6 6.30 2.52 2.10
C ILE A 6 5.33 1.72 1.25
N VAL A 7 5.85 0.76 0.49
CA VAL A 7 5.03 -0.13 -0.34
C VAL A 7 4.61 -1.33 0.51
N VAL A 8 3.32 -1.43 0.79
CA VAL A 8 2.74 -2.49 1.62
C VAL A 8 2.01 -3.51 0.76
N ASN A 9 2.43 -4.77 0.87
CA ASN A 9 1.78 -5.91 0.24
C ASN A 9 1.25 -6.89 1.29
N GLY A 10 0.43 -7.83 0.86
CA GLY A 10 -0.18 -8.87 1.67
C GLY A 10 -1.46 -9.38 1.03
N THR A 11 -1.83 -10.61 1.33
CA THR A 11 -3.05 -11.23 0.82
C THR A 11 -4.31 -10.50 1.30
N ALA A 12 -5.45 -10.89 0.78
CA ALA A 12 -6.73 -10.39 1.30
C ALA A 12 -6.87 -10.77 2.78
N ARG A 13 -7.22 -9.80 3.63
CA ARG A 13 -7.39 -10.00 5.09
C ARG A 13 -6.11 -10.32 5.87
N SER A 14 -4.93 -10.12 5.30
CA SER A 14 -3.65 -10.26 6.03
C SER A 14 -3.46 -9.25 7.17
N GLY A 15 -4.29 -8.19 7.23
CA GLY A 15 -4.18 -7.13 8.25
C GLY A 15 -3.37 -5.91 7.80
N LYS A 16 -2.96 -5.81 6.51
CA LYS A 16 -2.16 -4.68 6.01
C LYS A 16 -2.80 -3.32 6.25
N ASP A 17 -4.13 -3.20 6.07
CA ASP A 17 -4.83 -1.93 6.28
C ASP A 17 -4.79 -1.51 7.76
N THR A 18 -4.91 -2.48 8.68
CA THR A 18 -4.77 -2.27 10.13
C THR A 18 -3.33 -1.90 10.50
N PHE A 19 -2.34 -2.59 9.93
CA PHE A 19 -0.93 -2.27 10.10
C PHE A 19 -0.61 -0.83 9.69
N ILE A 20 -1.05 -0.42 8.49
CA ILE A 20 -0.85 0.95 7.98
C ILE A 20 -1.51 1.96 8.92
N ARG A 21 -2.72 1.68 9.40
CA ARG A 21 -3.42 2.54 10.37
C ARG A 21 -2.65 2.71 11.68
N PHE A 22 -2.07 1.63 12.21
CA PHE A 22 -1.25 1.72 13.43
C PHE A 22 0.03 2.52 13.20
N CYS A 23 0.68 2.34 12.04
CA CYS A 23 1.81 3.18 11.66
C CYS A 23 1.42 4.66 11.57
N ASP A 24 0.32 4.99 10.90
CA ASP A 24 -0.18 6.37 10.76
C ASP A 24 -0.44 7.02 12.13
N LEU A 25 -1.14 6.31 13.03
CA LEU A 25 -1.41 6.80 14.38
C LEU A 25 -0.13 7.07 15.16
N TYR A 26 0.79 6.11 15.16
CA TYR A 26 2.06 6.23 15.88
C TYR A 26 2.91 7.40 15.39
N TRP A 27 3.02 7.58 14.07
CA TRP A 27 3.79 8.67 13.49
C TRP A 27 3.17 10.04 13.73
N ARG A 28 1.85 10.16 13.71
CA ARG A 28 1.14 11.40 14.06
C ARG A 28 1.38 11.78 15.52
N GLU A 29 1.30 10.83 16.42
CA GLU A 29 1.46 11.06 17.85
C GLU A 29 2.91 11.41 18.23
N THR A 30 3.89 10.73 17.62
CA THR A 30 5.29 10.85 18.03
C THR A 30 6.07 11.92 17.27
N ASN A 31 5.72 12.21 16.03
CA ASN A 31 6.53 13.04 15.14
C ASN A 31 5.75 14.16 14.44
N ASN A 32 4.47 14.28 14.67
CA ASN A 32 3.60 15.17 13.89
C ASN A 32 3.74 14.98 12.36
N THR A 33 4.00 13.73 11.95
CA THR A 33 4.21 13.35 10.56
C THR A 33 2.87 13.13 9.89
N ILE A 34 2.72 13.57 8.66
CA ILE A 34 1.52 13.37 7.86
C ILE A 34 1.70 12.13 6.99
N CYS A 35 0.85 11.13 7.18
CA CYS A 35 0.80 9.95 6.34
C CYS A 35 -0.27 10.10 5.26
N THR A 36 0.12 9.84 4.01
CA THR A 36 -0.81 9.68 2.88
C THR A 36 -0.88 8.20 2.54
N ILE A 37 -2.08 7.67 2.41
CA ILE A 37 -2.32 6.25 2.10
C ILE A 37 -2.97 6.19 0.73
N HIS A 38 -2.42 5.39 -0.17
CA HIS A 38 -2.91 5.22 -1.52
C HIS A 38 -2.92 3.74 -1.92
N SER A 39 -4.02 3.30 -2.50
CA SER A 39 -4.10 1.98 -3.14
C SER A 39 -4.02 2.14 -4.66
N THR A 40 -3.24 1.30 -5.32
CA THR A 40 -3.08 1.34 -6.78
C THR A 40 -4.36 1.07 -7.58
N VAL A 41 -5.46 0.75 -6.91
CA VAL A 41 -6.81 0.65 -7.50
C VAL A 41 -7.76 1.74 -7.03
N GLU A 42 -7.30 2.70 -6.20
CA GLU A 42 -8.16 3.72 -5.60
C GLU A 42 -8.88 4.55 -6.67
N TYR A 43 -8.13 5.13 -7.60
CA TYR A 43 -8.68 5.96 -8.66
C TYR A 43 -9.71 5.22 -9.55
N ILE A 44 -9.59 3.88 -9.68
CA ILE A 44 -10.57 3.06 -10.41
C ILE A 44 -11.88 2.97 -9.61
N LYS A 45 -11.79 2.79 -8.30
CA LYS A 45 -12.95 2.74 -7.42
C LYS A 45 -13.67 4.07 -7.40
N ASP A 46 -12.91 5.18 -7.30
CA ASP A 46 -13.45 6.54 -7.34
C ASP A 46 -14.18 6.80 -8.66
N MET A 47 -13.56 6.48 -9.78
CA MET A 47 -14.16 6.60 -11.10
C MET A 47 -15.45 5.77 -11.24
N LEU A 48 -15.42 4.51 -10.77
CA LEU A 48 -16.58 3.63 -10.85
C LEU A 48 -17.72 4.08 -9.93
N SER A 49 -17.40 4.64 -8.78
CA SER A 49 -18.38 5.22 -7.87
C SER A 49 -18.99 6.49 -8.44
N GLU A 50 -18.15 7.40 -8.96
CA GLU A 50 -18.58 8.71 -9.45
C GLU A 50 -19.42 8.63 -10.74
N TYR A 51 -18.98 7.84 -11.72
CA TYR A 51 -19.59 7.82 -13.06
C TYR A 51 -20.56 6.66 -13.29
N TYR A 52 -20.48 5.57 -12.50
CA TYR A 52 -21.27 4.35 -12.74
C TYR A 52 -22.07 3.90 -11.52
N ASP A 53 -22.04 4.66 -10.43
CA ASP A 53 -22.70 4.30 -9.15
C ASP A 53 -22.31 2.92 -8.61
N ILE A 54 -21.09 2.49 -8.91
CA ILE A 54 -20.55 1.22 -8.42
C ILE A 54 -19.78 1.48 -7.13
N GLN A 55 -20.48 1.43 -5.99
CA GLN A 55 -19.90 1.66 -4.68
C GLN A 55 -18.88 0.59 -4.30
N GLU A 56 -17.85 0.95 -3.51
CA GLU A 56 -16.83 0.02 -3.07
C GLU A 56 -17.42 -1.10 -2.21
N GLU A 57 -18.24 -0.76 -1.26
CA GLU A 57 -18.88 -1.72 -0.36
C GLU A 57 -20.24 -2.22 -0.89
N PRO A 58 -20.59 -3.48 -0.64
CA PRO A 58 -19.73 -4.53 -0.10
C PRO A 58 -18.68 -5.00 -1.12
N LYS A 59 -17.47 -5.36 -0.63
CA LYS A 59 -16.34 -5.87 -1.45
C LYS A 59 -16.58 -7.31 -1.92
N THR A 60 -17.37 -7.48 -2.96
CA THR A 60 -17.63 -8.80 -3.55
C THR A 60 -16.48 -9.23 -4.47
N ASP A 61 -16.35 -10.55 -4.73
CA ASP A 61 -15.34 -11.08 -5.65
C ASP A 61 -15.53 -10.55 -7.08
N ARG A 62 -16.79 -10.35 -7.49
CA ARG A 62 -17.13 -9.74 -8.78
C ARG A 62 -16.58 -8.30 -8.90
N LYS A 63 -16.72 -7.49 -7.86
CA LYS A 63 -16.17 -6.13 -7.84
C LYS A 63 -14.64 -6.15 -7.84
N ARG A 64 -14.02 -7.04 -7.06
CA ARG A 64 -12.56 -7.21 -7.04
C ARG A 64 -12.02 -7.59 -8.41
N ALA A 65 -12.67 -8.54 -9.09
CA ALA A 65 -12.31 -8.93 -10.45
C ALA A 65 -12.45 -7.75 -11.44
N LEU A 66 -13.51 -6.95 -11.32
CA LEU A 66 -13.70 -5.75 -12.13
C LEU A 66 -12.56 -4.76 -11.96
N TRP A 67 -12.19 -4.43 -10.72
CA TRP A 67 -11.08 -3.51 -10.44
C TRP A 67 -9.74 -4.02 -10.98
N CYS A 68 -9.45 -5.31 -10.80
CA CYS A 68 -8.23 -5.93 -11.33
C CYS A 68 -8.17 -5.88 -12.84
N ASN A 69 -9.28 -6.18 -13.53
CA ASN A 69 -9.34 -6.16 -14.99
C ASN A 69 -9.17 -4.75 -15.55
N ILE A 70 -9.84 -3.75 -14.98
CA ILE A 70 -9.69 -2.35 -15.40
C ILE A 70 -8.25 -1.88 -15.14
N LYS A 71 -7.68 -2.19 -13.96
CA LYS A 71 -6.29 -1.87 -13.63
C LYS A 71 -5.34 -2.43 -14.68
N LYS A 72 -5.50 -3.72 -15.02
CA LYS A 72 -4.67 -4.37 -16.03
C LYS A 72 -4.76 -3.67 -17.38
N LEU A 73 -5.97 -3.39 -17.86
CA LEU A 73 -6.16 -2.69 -19.15
C LEU A 73 -5.50 -1.31 -19.16
N LEU A 74 -5.62 -0.56 -18.08
CA LEU A 74 -5.03 0.78 -17.96
C LEU A 74 -3.50 0.71 -17.78
N THR A 75 -2.98 -0.34 -17.16
CA THR A 75 -1.53 -0.60 -17.10
C THR A 75 -0.99 -0.92 -18.49
N ASP A 76 -1.64 -1.83 -19.20
CA ASP A 76 -1.21 -2.25 -20.55
C ASP A 76 -1.32 -1.10 -21.58
N TYR A 77 -2.29 -0.20 -21.41
CA TYR A 77 -2.51 0.92 -22.33
C TYR A 77 -1.45 2.03 -22.21
N ASN A 78 -1.20 2.53 -21.02
CA ASN A 78 -0.27 3.64 -20.81
C ASN A 78 0.27 3.77 -19.39
N ASP A 79 0.20 2.68 -18.61
CA ASP A 79 0.69 2.62 -17.23
C ASP A 79 0.03 3.65 -16.27
N CYS A 80 -1.27 3.88 -16.45
CA CYS A 80 -2.03 4.81 -15.61
C CYS A 80 -1.81 4.62 -14.10
N PRO A 81 -1.84 3.39 -13.54
CA PRO A 81 -1.65 3.18 -12.11
C PRO A 81 -0.34 3.76 -11.58
N PHE A 82 0.74 3.57 -12.33
CA PHE A 82 2.05 4.10 -11.95
C PHE A 82 2.12 5.63 -12.08
N LYS A 83 1.55 6.19 -13.14
CA LYS A 83 1.47 7.65 -13.33
C LYS A 83 0.69 8.34 -12.20
N GLU A 84 -0.33 7.70 -11.65
CA GLU A 84 -1.03 8.24 -10.47
C GLU A 84 -0.13 8.25 -9.23
N ILE A 85 0.72 7.23 -9.05
CA ILE A 85 1.73 7.24 -7.99
C ILE A 85 2.74 8.38 -8.21
N GLU A 86 3.26 8.57 -9.43
CA GLU A 86 4.18 9.66 -9.77
C GLU A 86 3.59 11.03 -9.40
N LYS A 87 2.34 11.28 -9.81
CA LYS A 87 1.62 12.52 -9.45
C LYS A 87 1.50 12.69 -7.94
N LEU A 88 1.23 11.62 -7.23
CA LEU A 88 1.07 11.64 -5.78
C LEU A 88 2.39 11.92 -5.07
N VAL A 89 3.50 11.32 -5.51
CA VAL A 89 4.84 11.59 -5.00
C VAL A 89 5.19 13.06 -5.20
N ILE A 90 5.07 13.57 -6.43
CA ILE A 90 5.31 14.98 -6.75
C ILE A 90 4.45 15.90 -5.87
N LYS A 91 3.14 15.64 -5.78
CA LYS A 91 2.23 16.43 -4.92
C LYS A 91 2.66 16.40 -3.46
N THR A 92 3.11 15.26 -2.96
CA THR A 92 3.55 15.09 -1.56
C THR A 92 4.84 15.85 -1.28
N GLU A 93 5.77 15.90 -2.23
CA GLU A 93 7.01 16.67 -2.13
C GLU A 93 6.78 18.19 -2.10
N TRP A 94 5.80 18.68 -2.87
CA TRP A 94 5.47 20.10 -2.95
C TRP A 94 4.71 20.65 -1.74
N LEU A 95 4.16 19.77 -0.91
CA LEU A 95 3.46 20.21 0.30
C LEU A 95 4.47 20.71 1.33
N THR A 96 4.28 21.92 1.83
CA THR A 96 5.13 22.54 2.86
C THR A 96 4.75 22.07 4.26
N GLY A 97 5.75 21.97 5.16
CA GLY A 97 5.57 21.71 6.59
C GLY A 97 5.56 20.24 6.99
N GLY A 98 6.57 19.83 7.76
CA GLY A 98 6.70 18.54 8.39
C GLY A 98 7.22 17.40 7.50
N GLU A 99 7.54 16.29 8.13
CA GLU A 99 7.88 15.03 7.47
C GLU A 99 6.61 14.38 6.92
N ARG A 100 6.76 13.63 5.82
CA ARG A 100 5.65 12.96 5.16
C ARG A 100 6.01 11.54 4.81
N LEU A 101 5.06 10.64 5.03
CA LEU A 101 5.13 9.25 4.61
C LEU A 101 4.05 8.99 3.57
N LEU A 102 4.42 8.26 2.53
CA LEU A 102 3.50 7.81 1.52
C LEU A 102 3.38 6.28 1.60
N PHE A 103 2.25 5.78 2.07
CA PHE A 103 1.93 4.36 2.02
C PHE A 103 1.26 4.03 0.69
N ILE A 104 1.84 3.08 -0.05
CA ILE A 104 1.29 2.56 -1.30
C ILE A 104 0.92 1.11 -1.11
N VAL A 105 -0.36 0.79 -1.24
CA VAL A 105 -0.84 -0.60 -1.24
C VAL A 105 -0.76 -1.14 -2.65
N ALA A 106 0.24 -1.99 -2.92
CA ALA A 106 0.48 -2.63 -4.20
C ALA A 106 0.61 -4.15 -4.04
N ARG A 107 0.14 -4.93 -5.02
CA ARG A 107 0.18 -6.41 -4.97
C ARG A 107 1.00 -7.03 -6.08
N GLU A 108 1.12 -6.36 -7.22
CA GLU A 108 1.80 -6.92 -8.38
C GLU A 108 3.32 -6.74 -8.27
N PRO A 109 4.13 -7.81 -8.41
CA PRO A 109 5.58 -7.74 -8.31
C PRO A 109 6.22 -6.72 -9.24
N LYS A 110 5.72 -6.62 -10.48
CA LYS A 110 6.22 -5.66 -11.48
C LYS A 110 5.98 -4.20 -11.06
N GLU A 111 4.84 -3.93 -10.41
CA GLU A 111 4.50 -2.60 -9.91
C GLU A 111 5.40 -2.22 -8.75
N ILE A 112 5.63 -3.14 -7.80
CA ILE A 112 6.53 -2.95 -6.67
C ILE A 112 7.96 -2.69 -7.15
N ALA A 113 8.47 -3.52 -8.05
CA ALA A 113 9.81 -3.37 -8.62
C ALA A 113 9.97 -2.03 -9.36
N LYS A 114 8.92 -1.55 -10.03
CA LYS A 114 8.93 -0.27 -10.72
C LYS A 114 9.01 0.90 -9.74
N ILE A 115 8.26 0.87 -8.64
CA ILE A 115 8.32 1.89 -7.58
C ILE A 115 9.72 1.91 -6.96
N GLN A 116 10.30 0.76 -6.65
CA GLN A 116 11.65 0.65 -6.12
C GLN A 116 12.72 1.19 -7.08
N ALA A 117 12.57 0.93 -8.39
CA ALA A 117 13.50 1.41 -9.40
C ALA A 117 13.44 2.92 -9.61
N GLU A 118 12.27 3.53 -9.50
CA GLU A 118 12.09 4.98 -9.68
C GLU A 118 12.55 5.78 -8.46
N TRP A 119 12.31 5.27 -7.24
CA TRP A 119 12.69 5.94 -5.99
C TRP A 119 13.49 5.01 -5.06
N PRO A 120 14.70 4.55 -5.45
CA PRO A 120 15.44 3.51 -4.72
C PRO A 120 15.82 3.94 -3.30
N ASP A 121 16.17 5.21 -3.09
CA ASP A 121 16.60 5.71 -1.78
C ASP A 121 15.44 6.03 -0.82
N LEU A 122 14.23 6.15 -1.37
CA LEU A 122 13.02 6.52 -0.61
C LEU A 122 12.13 5.32 -0.34
N THR A 123 12.20 4.26 -1.15
CA THR A 123 11.26 3.15 -1.09
C THR A 123 11.67 2.09 -0.09
N VAL A 124 10.70 1.68 0.72
CA VAL A 124 10.78 0.55 1.64
C VAL A 124 9.60 -0.38 1.36
N THR A 125 9.87 -1.66 1.20
CA THR A 125 8.85 -2.67 0.92
C THR A 125 8.53 -3.51 2.14
N VAL A 126 7.24 -3.73 2.39
CA VAL A 126 6.72 -4.44 3.56
C VAL A 126 5.72 -5.49 3.13
N LEU A 127 5.90 -6.72 3.58
CA LEU A 127 4.92 -7.78 3.52
C LEU A 127 4.22 -7.93 4.86
N VAL A 128 2.90 -7.78 4.90
CA VAL A 128 2.09 -8.19 6.06
C VAL A 128 1.53 -9.58 5.81
N SER A 129 2.03 -10.54 6.57
CA SER A 129 1.78 -11.99 6.39
C SER A 129 0.92 -12.56 7.51
N LYS A 130 0.06 -13.50 7.16
CA LYS A 130 -0.73 -14.29 8.11
C LYS A 130 -0.67 -15.78 7.72
N ALA A 131 -0.49 -16.68 8.71
CA ALA A 131 -0.27 -18.12 8.48
C ALA A 131 -1.40 -18.85 7.74
N VAL A 132 -2.62 -18.26 7.68
CA VAL A 132 -3.79 -18.83 7.00
C VAL A 132 -4.04 -18.13 5.67
N ASP A 133 -2.99 -17.62 5.04
CA ASP A 133 -3.08 -16.91 3.76
C ASP A 133 -3.28 -17.90 2.61
N ILE A 134 -4.53 -18.31 2.42
CA ILE A 134 -4.94 -18.99 1.19
C ILE A 134 -5.16 -17.90 0.14
N PRO A 135 -4.44 -17.93 -1.00
CA PRO A 135 -4.66 -16.95 -2.07
C PRO A 135 -6.11 -16.97 -2.51
N ALA A 136 -6.82 -15.86 -2.33
CA ALA A 136 -8.22 -15.75 -2.73
C ALA A 136 -8.38 -15.44 -4.22
N ASN A 137 -7.29 -14.97 -4.88
CA ASN A 137 -7.28 -14.62 -6.30
C ASN A 137 -5.84 -14.61 -6.85
N TYR A 138 -5.72 -14.39 -8.17
CA TYR A 138 -4.41 -14.34 -8.85
C TYR A 138 -3.44 -13.30 -8.25
N ALA A 139 -3.93 -12.13 -7.86
CA ALA A 139 -3.08 -11.10 -7.26
C ALA A 139 -2.53 -11.52 -5.90
N ASP A 140 -3.29 -12.29 -5.12
CA ASP A 140 -2.85 -12.84 -3.84
C ASP A 140 -1.78 -13.94 -4.03
N SER A 141 -1.82 -14.71 -5.12
CA SER A 141 -0.82 -15.76 -5.40
C SER A 141 0.58 -15.20 -5.70
N ASN A 142 0.66 -13.96 -6.17
CA ASN A 142 1.92 -13.30 -6.52
C ASN A 142 2.60 -12.57 -5.34
N VAL A 143 1.94 -12.51 -4.19
CA VAL A 143 2.45 -11.79 -3.00
C VAL A 143 3.83 -12.29 -2.58
N TRP A 144 4.08 -13.59 -2.71
CA TRP A 144 5.36 -14.24 -2.34
C TRP A 144 6.41 -14.21 -3.46
N ALA A 145 6.11 -13.63 -4.61
CA ALA A 145 7.04 -13.54 -5.74
C ALA A 145 7.99 -12.33 -5.68
N CYS A 146 7.93 -11.55 -4.59
CA CYS A 146 8.82 -10.41 -4.34
C CYS A 146 9.71 -10.68 -3.14
N GLU A 147 10.88 -10.05 -3.14
CA GLU A 147 11.66 -9.85 -1.91
C GLU A 147 11.19 -8.56 -1.23
N TYR A 148 11.11 -8.58 0.10
CA TYR A 148 10.67 -7.45 0.91
C TYR A 148 11.75 -7.05 1.90
N ASP A 149 11.90 -5.74 2.14
CA ASP A 149 12.81 -5.23 3.17
C ASP A 149 12.37 -5.64 4.58
N TYR A 150 11.05 -5.76 4.78
CA TYR A 150 10.45 -6.16 6.05
C TYR A 150 9.29 -7.13 5.85
N ILE A 151 9.21 -8.10 6.75
CA ILE A 151 8.07 -9.02 6.85
C ILE A 151 7.45 -8.84 8.23
N ILE A 152 6.18 -8.47 8.26
CA ILE A 152 5.39 -8.30 9.48
C ILE A 152 4.52 -9.54 9.65
N ASP A 153 4.76 -10.29 10.72
CA ASP A 153 3.96 -11.45 11.08
C ASP A 153 2.70 -11.00 11.83
N ASN A 154 1.53 -11.28 11.27
CA ASN A 154 0.22 -10.98 11.85
C ASN A 154 -0.52 -12.26 12.28
N ASN A 155 0.18 -13.19 12.92
CA ASN A 155 -0.41 -14.42 13.46
C ASN A 155 -0.92 -14.27 14.91
N GLY A 156 -0.56 -13.18 15.57
CA GLY A 156 -0.96 -12.86 16.93
C GLY A 156 -2.27 -12.10 17.04
N SER A 157 -2.42 -11.41 18.15
CA SER A 157 -3.54 -10.53 18.44
C SER A 157 -3.43 -9.19 17.68
N ILE A 158 -4.46 -8.36 17.76
CA ILE A 158 -4.43 -7.02 17.20
C ILE A 158 -3.44 -6.11 17.94
N GLU A 159 -3.25 -6.36 19.22
CA GLU A 159 -2.27 -5.66 20.06
C GLU A 159 -0.85 -6.03 19.67
N ASP A 160 -0.60 -7.29 19.29
CA ASP A 160 0.71 -7.72 18.76
C ASP A 160 1.03 -7.01 17.45
N LEU A 161 0.04 -6.85 16.57
CA LEU A 161 0.22 -6.11 15.31
C LEU A 161 0.51 -4.62 15.55
N ASP A 162 -0.10 -4.00 16.56
CA ASP A 162 0.20 -2.62 16.96
C ASP A 162 1.66 -2.49 17.44
N VAL A 163 2.13 -3.45 18.24
CA VAL A 163 3.53 -3.49 18.67
C VAL A 163 4.49 -3.64 17.50
N GLU A 164 4.21 -4.53 16.56
CA GLU A 164 5.03 -4.70 15.35
C GLU A 164 5.03 -3.45 14.46
N ALA A 165 3.89 -2.76 14.33
CA ALA A 165 3.80 -1.50 13.60
C ALA A 165 4.69 -0.40 14.22
N LYS A 166 4.68 -0.27 15.55
CA LYS A 166 5.53 0.68 16.28
C LYS A 166 7.01 0.36 16.11
N LYS A 167 7.41 -0.91 16.26
CA LYS A 167 8.79 -1.36 16.01
C LYS A 167 9.24 -1.05 14.59
N PHE A 168 8.41 -1.32 13.60
CA PHE A 168 8.69 -0.99 12.20
C PHE A 168 8.91 0.52 12.02
N CYS A 169 8.04 1.35 12.56
CA CYS A 169 8.17 2.81 12.48
C CYS A 169 9.50 3.29 13.08
N ASP A 170 9.90 2.77 14.24
CA ASP A 170 11.17 3.10 14.89
C ASP A 170 12.39 2.66 14.08
N LEU A 171 12.31 1.51 13.38
CA LEU A 171 13.38 0.98 12.53
C LEU A 171 13.60 1.84 11.28
N ILE A 172 12.53 2.22 10.58
CA ILE A 172 12.66 3.03 9.35
C ILE A 172 13.08 4.46 9.64
N ARG A 173 12.83 4.97 10.84
CA ARG A 173 13.28 6.31 11.27
C ARG A 173 14.77 6.41 11.47
N LYS A 174 15.44 5.31 11.80
CA LYS A 174 16.88 5.25 12.06
C LYS A 174 17.72 5.08 10.79
N LYS A 175 17.08 4.80 9.67
CA LYS A 175 17.71 4.66 8.35
C LYS A 175 17.55 5.95 7.52
#